data_5b8c0ac710c40fc415ee4a4c70b9cedc
#
_entry.id   5b8c0ac710c40fc415ee4a4c70b9cedc
#
_cell.length_a   1.000
_cell.length_b   1.000
_cell.length_c   1.000
_cell.angle_alpha   90.00
_cell.angle_beta   90.00
_cell.angle_gamma   90.00
#
_symmetry.space_group_name_H-M   'P 1'
#
loop_
_entity.id
_entity.type
_entity.pdbx_description
1 polymer ?
#
loop_
_entity_poly.entity_id
_entity_poly.type
_entity_poly.pdbx_seq_one_letter_code
_entity_poly.pdbx_strand_id
1 'polypeptide(L)'
;MEFKLIQRFITDRLTWLSLAYILYKLSLITTKNKNKRKMQYARDTKISKKWLVITIGIIGVVVTLGVTFGIRSLVPVNSNSPVLLPAENIFIKASHSMANGYEYLSQASGAVKGMRNTGGGGPHIDPKYVFNLGSLQAMHVINEDYETHSKHNFNIDEFNVHTRDLGYFETQTITFLADKNGTFEYYCTIHPEMKGTIEIA
;
A
#
# COMPACT_ATOMS: atom_id res chain seq x y z
N MET A 1 -4.85 -17.44 -14.80
CA MET A 1 -3.71 -16.67 -14.32
C MET A 1 -4.10 -15.57 -13.32
N GLU A 2 -5.37 -15.42 -13.01
CA GLU A 2 -5.93 -14.49 -11.99
C GLU A 2 -5.76 -14.93 -10.51
N PHE A 3 -5.30 -16.17 -10.29
CA PHE A 3 -5.37 -16.78 -8.95
C PHE A 3 -4.39 -16.22 -7.91
N LYS A 4 -3.24 -15.67 -8.32
CA LYS A 4 -2.22 -15.16 -7.37
C LYS A 4 -2.47 -13.73 -6.85
N LEU A 5 -3.16 -12.91 -7.64
CA LEU A 5 -3.55 -11.56 -7.20
C LEU A 5 -4.69 -11.62 -6.18
N ILE A 6 -5.63 -12.52 -6.41
CA ILE A 6 -6.73 -12.80 -5.47
C ILE A 6 -6.18 -13.35 -4.15
N GLN A 7 -5.14 -14.18 -4.16
CA GLN A 7 -4.55 -14.71 -2.94
C GLN A 7 -3.86 -13.66 -2.06
N ARG A 8 -3.21 -12.64 -2.60
CA ARG A 8 -2.60 -11.56 -1.78
C ARG A 8 -3.66 -10.62 -1.19
N PHE A 9 -4.68 -10.26 -1.96
CA PHE A 9 -5.81 -9.47 -1.44
C PHE A 9 -6.64 -10.23 -0.40
N ILE A 10 -6.74 -11.55 -0.55
CA ILE A 10 -7.44 -12.42 0.39
C ILE A 10 -6.63 -12.61 1.68
N THR A 11 -5.30 -12.74 1.60
CA THR A 11 -4.47 -12.90 2.82
C THR A 11 -4.44 -11.65 3.68
N ASP A 12 -4.42 -10.45 3.13
CA ASP A 12 -4.45 -9.22 3.93
C ASP A 12 -5.82 -8.95 4.56
N ARG A 13 -6.91 -9.28 3.88
CA ARG A 13 -8.25 -9.21 4.50
C ARG A 13 -8.56 -10.38 5.43
N LEU A 14 -8.04 -11.57 5.16
CA LEU A 14 -8.22 -12.74 6.02
C LEU A 14 -7.48 -12.61 7.35
N THR A 15 -6.34 -11.91 7.41
CA THR A 15 -5.66 -11.65 8.68
C THR A 15 -6.46 -10.70 9.58
N TRP A 16 -7.09 -9.66 9.03
CA TRP A 16 -7.99 -8.78 9.78
C TRP A 16 -9.31 -9.45 10.17
N LEU A 17 -9.88 -10.25 9.28
CA LEU A 17 -11.09 -11.01 9.56
C LEU A 17 -10.84 -12.13 10.56
N SER A 18 -9.67 -12.78 10.53
CA SER A 18 -9.31 -13.79 11.52
C SER A 18 -9.05 -13.19 12.90
N LEU A 19 -8.41 -12.00 12.96
CA LEU A 19 -8.24 -11.27 14.23
C LEU A 19 -9.60 -10.79 14.79
N ALA A 20 -10.44 -10.22 13.94
CA ALA A 20 -11.80 -9.80 14.33
C ALA A 20 -12.66 -11.01 14.74
N TYR A 21 -12.51 -12.14 14.04
CA TYR A 21 -13.22 -13.39 14.40
C TYR A 21 -12.71 -13.99 15.71
N ILE A 22 -11.40 -13.94 15.97
CA ILE A 22 -10.80 -14.37 17.23
C ILE A 22 -11.28 -13.45 18.38
N LEU A 23 -11.26 -12.14 18.19
CA LEU A 23 -11.76 -11.17 19.16
C LEU A 23 -13.28 -11.32 19.37
N TYR A 24 -14.04 -11.56 18.32
CA TYR A 24 -15.48 -11.84 18.40
C TYR A 24 -15.76 -13.18 19.11
N LYS A 25 -15.01 -14.23 18.81
CA LYS A 25 -15.15 -15.51 19.56
C LYS A 25 -14.71 -15.39 21.02
N LEU A 26 -13.66 -14.63 21.30
CA LEU A 26 -13.27 -14.33 22.69
C LEU A 26 -14.36 -13.54 23.42
N SER A 27 -14.99 -12.58 22.77
CA SER A 27 -16.13 -11.83 23.29
C SER A 27 -17.37 -12.73 23.52
N LEU A 28 -17.67 -13.66 22.61
CA LEU A 28 -18.77 -14.60 22.76
C LEU A 28 -18.53 -15.64 23.87
N ILE A 29 -17.30 -16.07 24.06
CA ILE A 29 -16.91 -16.97 25.18
C ILE A 29 -17.09 -16.25 26.51
N THR A 30 -16.78 -14.95 26.56
CA THR A 30 -17.01 -14.12 27.74
C THR A 30 -18.48 -13.83 28.01
N THR A 31 -19.32 -13.66 26.98
CA THR A 31 -20.76 -13.33 27.13
C THR A 31 -21.65 -14.55 27.39
N LYS A 32 -21.37 -15.69 26.73
CA LYS A 32 -22.20 -16.90 26.88
C LYS A 32 -22.12 -17.56 28.29
N ASN A 33 -21.05 -17.26 29.01
CA ASN A 33 -20.85 -17.73 30.38
C ASN A 33 -21.49 -16.85 31.45
N LYS A 34 -21.96 -15.65 31.10
CA LYS A 34 -22.52 -14.69 32.09
C LYS A 34 -23.88 -15.11 32.67
N ASN A 35 -24.69 -15.85 31.90
CA ASN A 35 -26.06 -16.17 32.31
C ASN A 35 -26.23 -17.48 33.14
N LYS A 36 -25.27 -18.40 33.05
CA LYS A 36 -25.34 -19.67 33.83
C LYS A 36 -24.55 -19.69 35.14
N ARG A 37 -23.71 -18.66 35.39
CA ARG A 37 -22.75 -18.68 36.49
C ARG A 37 -22.93 -17.59 37.57
N LYS A 38 -24.04 -16.88 37.59
CA LYS A 38 -24.25 -15.81 38.62
C LYS A 38 -24.22 -16.32 40.04
N MET A 39 -24.35 -17.62 40.31
CA MET A 39 -24.29 -18.18 41.65
C MET A 39 -23.05 -19.06 41.98
N GLN A 40 -22.28 -19.47 41.00
CA GLN A 40 -21.04 -20.24 41.20
C GLN A 40 -19.77 -19.39 41.10
N TYR A 41 -19.87 -18.18 40.49
CA TYR A 41 -18.72 -17.35 40.14
C TYR A 41 -18.13 -16.51 41.31
N ALA A 42 -18.86 -16.44 42.42
CA ALA A 42 -18.37 -15.71 43.61
C ALA A 42 -17.29 -16.47 44.42
N ARG A 43 -17.03 -17.74 44.13
CA ARG A 43 -16.09 -18.55 44.89
C ARG A 43 -14.79 -18.95 44.19
N ASP A 44 -14.70 -18.93 42.86
CA ASP A 44 -13.56 -19.59 42.17
C ASP A 44 -12.84 -18.79 41.08
N THR A 45 -13.10 -17.52 40.88
CA THR A 45 -12.30 -16.72 39.98
C THR A 45 -11.14 -15.98 40.65
N LYS A 46 -10.32 -16.68 41.38
CA LYS A 46 -8.92 -16.28 41.49
C LYS A 46 -8.24 -16.59 40.15
N ILE A 47 -8.40 -15.72 39.15
CA ILE A 47 -7.46 -15.67 38.02
C ILE A 47 -6.09 -15.62 38.69
N SER A 48 -5.30 -16.69 38.55
CA SER A 48 -4.01 -16.73 39.23
C SER A 48 -3.24 -15.50 38.76
N LYS A 49 -2.61 -14.77 39.66
CA LYS A 49 -1.81 -13.56 39.32
C LYS A 49 -0.85 -13.85 38.16
N LYS A 50 -0.40 -15.11 38.02
CA LYS A 50 0.43 -15.57 36.88
C LYS A 50 -0.27 -15.48 35.54
N TRP A 51 -1.52 -15.91 35.40
CA TRP A 51 -2.30 -15.82 34.17
C TRP A 51 -2.61 -14.38 33.80
N LEU A 52 -2.90 -13.52 34.76
CA LEU A 52 -3.15 -12.09 34.52
C LEU A 52 -1.88 -11.40 34.01
N VAL A 53 -0.72 -11.67 34.57
CA VAL A 53 0.57 -11.13 34.11
C VAL A 53 0.89 -11.61 32.68
N ILE A 54 0.66 -12.90 32.39
CA ILE A 54 0.89 -13.46 31.07
C ILE A 54 -0.02 -12.78 30.03
N THR A 55 -1.29 -12.59 30.34
CA THR A 55 -2.26 -11.95 29.42
C THR A 55 -1.89 -10.49 29.14
N ILE A 56 -1.52 -9.73 30.17
CA ILE A 56 -1.05 -8.34 30.02
C ILE A 56 0.24 -8.30 29.18
N GLY A 57 1.17 -9.23 29.42
CA GLY A 57 2.40 -9.33 28.63
C GLY A 57 2.14 -9.59 27.14
N ILE A 58 1.24 -10.52 26.82
CA ILE A 58 0.86 -10.82 25.42
C ILE A 58 0.20 -9.60 24.75
N ILE A 59 -0.72 -8.93 25.44
CA ILE A 59 -1.36 -7.71 24.93
C ILE A 59 -0.31 -6.62 24.69
N GLY A 60 0.62 -6.43 25.63
CA GLY A 60 1.72 -5.47 25.47
C GLY A 60 2.56 -5.75 24.23
N VAL A 61 2.95 -7.00 23.98
CA VAL A 61 3.71 -7.39 22.80
C VAL A 61 2.92 -7.16 21.51
N VAL A 62 1.64 -7.52 21.47
CA VAL A 62 0.79 -7.33 20.28
C VAL A 62 0.61 -5.85 19.97
N VAL A 63 0.40 -5.02 21.00
CA VAL A 63 0.25 -3.56 20.82
C VAL A 63 1.56 -2.93 20.32
N THR A 64 2.70 -3.29 20.91
CA THR A 64 4.00 -2.74 20.49
C THR A 64 4.35 -3.16 19.06
N LEU A 65 4.13 -4.41 18.67
CA LEU A 65 4.33 -4.86 17.29
C LEU A 65 3.36 -4.14 16.33
N GLY A 66 2.08 -4.03 16.68
CA GLY A 66 1.09 -3.33 15.86
C GLY A 66 1.43 -1.86 15.64
N VAL A 67 1.88 -1.15 16.68
CA VAL A 67 2.28 0.26 16.58
C VAL A 67 3.56 0.41 15.74
N THR A 68 4.57 -0.44 15.96
CA THR A 68 5.84 -0.33 15.20
C THR A 68 5.66 -0.64 13.72
N PHE A 69 4.88 -1.65 13.37
CA PHE A 69 4.58 -1.94 11.95
C PHE A 69 3.67 -0.87 11.33
N GLY A 70 2.65 -0.40 12.07
CA GLY A 70 1.73 0.63 11.60
C GLY A 70 2.43 1.96 11.32
N ILE A 71 3.34 2.41 12.19
CA ILE A 71 4.08 3.66 12.00
C ILE A 71 4.99 3.57 10.77
N ARG A 72 5.67 2.44 10.54
CA ARG A 72 6.56 2.28 9.38
C ARG A 72 5.84 2.40 8.04
N SER A 73 4.59 1.97 7.96
CA SER A 73 3.79 2.10 6.74
C SER A 73 3.31 3.53 6.45
N LEU A 74 3.41 4.43 7.42
CA LEU A 74 3.02 5.84 7.30
C LEU A 74 4.21 6.76 6.99
N VAL A 75 5.42 6.24 6.91
CA VAL A 75 6.61 7.04 6.60
C VAL A 75 6.86 7.00 5.10
N PRO A 76 6.71 8.13 4.39
CA PRO A 76 7.07 8.22 2.98
C PRO A 76 8.58 8.08 2.78
N VAL A 77 8.99 7.61 1.59
CA VAL A 77 10.41 7.34 1.28
C VAL A 77 11.31 8.57 1.36
N ASN A 78 10.76 9.76 1.21
CA ASN A 78 11.47 11.05 1.27
C ASN A 78 11.33 11.77 2.61
N SER A 79 10.74 11.14 3.64
CA SER A 79 10.55 11.75 4.95
C SER A 79 10.89 10.79 6.09
N ASN A 80 11.42 11.33 7.18
CA ASN A 80 11.72 10.59 8.40
C ASN A 80 10.55 10.58 9.40
N SER A 81 9.48 11.31 9.10
CA SER A 81 8.33 11.46 9.99
C SER A 81 7.09 10.82 9.38
N PRO A 82 6.25 10.15 10.18
CA PRO A 82 5.00 9.59 9.70
C PRO A 82 4.04 10.73 9.28
N VAL A 83 3.43 10.58 8.11
CA VAL A 83 2.44 11.51 7.57
C VAL A 83 1.06 10.90 7.70
N LEU A 84 0.17 11.58 8.44
CA LEU A 84 -1.21 11.13 8.70
C LEU A 84 -2.21 11.78 7.72
N LEU A 85 -1.84 11.87 6.45
CA LEU A 85 -2.72 12.36 5.37
C LEU A 85 -3.21 11.19 4.53
N PRO A 86 -4.42 11.29 3.94
CA PRO A 86 -4.86 10.32 2.96
C PRO A 86 -3.94 10.40 1.75
N ALA A 87 -3.39 9.25 1.34
CA ALA A 87 -2.58 9.17 0.14
C ALA A 87 -3.45 9.23 -1.12
N GLU A 88 -3.02 10.00 -2.11
CA GLU A 88 -3.58 9.93 -3.46
C GLU A 88 -2.98 8.71 -4.18
N ASN A 89 -3.85 7.80 -4.63
CA ASN A 89 -3.41 6.56 -5.27
C ASN A 89 -3.29 6.76 -6.77
N ILE A 90 -2.10 6.50 -7.31
CA ILE A 90 -1.78 6.56 -8.72
C ILE A 90 -1.37 5.18 -9.20
N PHE A 91 -1.97 4.72 -10.29
CA PHE A 91 -1.66 3.42 -10.88
C PHE A 91 -0.97 3.63 -12.22
N ILE A 92 0.22 3.06 -12.34
CA ILE A 92 1.05 3.13 -13.54
C ILE A 92 1.54 1.74 -13.91
N LYS A 93 1.48 1.42 -15.18
CA LYS A 93 2.05 0.17 -15.69
C LYS A 93 3.22 0.44 -16.63
N ALA A 94 4.23 -0.39 -16.52
CA ALA A 94 5.29 -0.51 -17.50
C ALA A 94 4.86 -1.58 -18.54
N SER A 95 5.02 -1.29 -19.81
CA SER A 95 4.60 -2.14 -20.91
C SER A 95 5.51 -1.96 -22.11
N HIS A 96 5.47 -2.89 -23.04
CA HIS A 96 6.04 -2.77 -24.37
C HIS A 96 4.92 -2.89 -25.41
N SER A 97 5.01 -2.10 -26.47
CA SER A 97 4.15 -2.24 -27.64
C SER A 97 4.98 -2.16 -28.92
N MET A 98 4.60 -2.90 -29.95
CA MET A 98 5.29 -2.86 -31.26
C MET A 98 5.25 -1.46 -31.91
N ALA A 99 4.28 -0.61 -31.54
CA ALA A 99 4.11 0.71 -32.12
C ALA A 99 4.99 1.78 -31.45
N ASN A 100 5.15 1.69 -30.13
CA ASN A 100 5.77 2.77 -29.33
C ASN A 100 7.06 2.31 -28.63
N GLY A 101 7.35 1.01 -28.60
CA GLY A 101 8.44 0.46 -27.81
C GLY A 101 8.07 0.32 -26.34
N TYR A 102 9.03 0.55 -25.46
CA TYR A 102 8.81 0.51 -24.01
C TYR A 102 8.19 1.83 -23.53
N GLU A 103 7.13 1.74 -22.75
CA GLU A 103 6.33 2.88 -22.34
C GLU A 103 5.72 2.69 -20.95
N TYR A 104 5.47 3.84 -20.27
CA TYR A 104 4.59 3.86 -19.11
C TYR A 104 3.18 4.21 -19.55
N LEU A 105 2.21 3.50 -19.01
CA LEU A 105 0.80 3.76 -19.26
C LEU A 105 0.07 4.04 -17.94
N SER A 106 -0.80 5.04 -17.93
CA SER A 106 -1.68 5.23 -16.79
C SER A 106 -2.76 4.15 -16.78
N GLN A 107 -3.00 3.54 -15.63
CA GLN A 107 -4.09 2.56 -15.44
C GLN A 107 -5.39 3.18 -14.91
N ALA A 108 -5.44 4.49 -14.74
CA ALA A 108 -6.62 5.14 -14.19
C ALA A 108 -7.75 5.22 -15.22
N SER A 109 -8.79 4.42 -15.02
CA SER A 109 -10.09 4.63 -15.62
C SER A 109 -10.92 5.53 -14.70
N GLY A 110 -10.99 6.82 -14.99
CA GLY A 110 -11.79 7.79 -14.21
C GLY A 110 -11.00 9.04 -13.85
N ALA A 111 -11.67 10.01 -13.26
CA ALA A 111 -11.05 11.25 -12.76
C ALA A 111 -10.16 10.95 -11.53
N VAL A 112 -8.95 10.50 -11.78
CA VAL A 112 -7.93 10.45 -10.73
C VAL A 112 -7.48 11.88 -10.50
N LYS A 113 -7.61 12.40 -9.27
CA LYS A 113 -7.00 13.68 -8.90
C LYS A 113 -5.52 13.62 -9.23
N GLY A 114 -5.03 14.63 -9.89
CA GLY A 114 -3.63 14.74 -10.28
C GLY A 114 -3.31 14.32 -11.71
N MET A 115 -4.27 13.79 -12.48
CA MET A 115 -4.05 13.48 -13.89
C MET A 115 -4.81 14.47 -14.77
N ARG A 116 -4.08 15.28 -15.55
CA ARG A 116 -4.68 16.07 -16.62
C ARG A 116 -5.00 15.16 -17.80
N ASN A 117 -6.28 14.99 -18.05
CA ASN A 117 -6.76 14.29 -19.23
C ASN A 117 -6.52 15.18 -20.46
N THR A 118 -5.55 14.84 -21.28
CA THR A 118 -5.23 15.56 -22.53
C THR A 118 -6.14 15.18 -23.69
N GLY A 119 -7.36 14.70 -23.39
CA GLY A 119 -8.41 14.61 -24.40
C GLY A 119 -8.25 13.45 -25.39
N GLY A 120 -8.29 12.23 -24.92
CA GLY A 120 -8.37 11.04 -25.75
C GLY A 120 -8.70 9.81 -24.90
N GLY A 121 -9.71 9.06 -25.23
CA GLY A 121 -10.24 7.94 -24.42
C GLY A 121 -9.36 6.69 -24.35
N GLY A 122 -8.03 6.82 -24.47
CA GLY A 122 -7.07 5.73 -24.35
C GLY A 122 -6.10 5.92 -23.18
N PRO A 123 -5.30 4.90 -22.83
CA PRO A 123 -4.23 5.05 -21.86
C PRO A 123 -3.23 6.10 -22.32
N HIS A 124 -2.84 6.99 -21.41
CA HIS A 124 -1.82 8.00 -21.72
C HIS A 124 -0.44 7.36 -21.65
N ILE A 125 0.31 7.48 -22.75
CA ILE A 125 1.70 7.03 -22.84
C ILE A 125 2.57 8.08 -22.12
N ASP A 126 3.47 7.63 -21.28
CA ASP A 126 4.38 8.46 -20.48
C ASP A 126 3.67 9.67 -19.85
N PRO A 127 2.62 9.43 -19.04
CA PRO A 127 1.67 10.44 -18.65
C PRO A 127 2.31 11.56 -17.83
N LYS A 128 1.84 12.79 -18.03
CA LYS A 128 2.14 13.90 -17.13
C LYS A 128 1.21 13.85 -15.92
N TYR A 129 1.77 13.67 -14.74
CA TYR A 129 1.04 13.76 -13.47
C TYR A 129 1.07 15.19 -12.92
N VAL A 130 -0.01 15.60 -12.26
CA VAL A 130 -0.11 16.91 -11.59
C VAL A 130 -0.56 16.68 -10.16
N PHE A 131 0.29 17.04 -9.20
CA PHE A 131 0.06 16.87 -7.77
C PHE A 131 -0.06 18.21 -7.06
N ASN A 132 -0.78 18.22 -5.96
CA ASN A 132 -0.82 19.38 -5.08
C ASN A 132 0.39 19.38 -4.15
N LEU A 133 0.98 20.55 -3.93
CA LEU A 133 2.08 20.71 -2.98
C LEU A 133 1.64 20.28 -1.57
N GLY A 134 2.48 19.48 -0.92
CA GLY A 134 2.22 18.93 0.41
C GLY A 134 1.29 17.71 0.42
N SER A 135 0.83 17.20 -0.74
CA SER A 135 0.03 15.97 -0.79
C SER A 135 0.91 14.72 -0.66
N LEU A 136 0.32 13.66 -0.07
CA LEU A 136 0.94 12.35 0.04
C LEU A 136 0.56 11.53 -1.18
N GLN A 137 1.54 11.04 -1.94
CA GLN A 137 1.33 10.24 -3.13
C GLN A 137 1.65 8.77 -2.86
N ALA A 138 0.79 7.87 -3.35
CA ALA A 138 1.05 6.43 -3.38
C ALA A 138 1.07 5.96 -4.85
N MET A 139 2.26 5.72 -5.37
CA MET A 139 2.46 5.24 -6.74
C MET A 139 2.45 3.71 -6.74
N HIS A 140 1.48 3.13 -7.41
CA HIS A 140 1.36 1.68 -7.62
C HIS A 140 1.92 1.33 -8.99
N VAL A 141 3.13 0.80 -9.02
CA VAL A 141 3.81 0.44 -10.26
C VAL A 141 3.66 -1.07 -10.49
N ILE A 142 3.20 -1.45 -11.68
CA ILE A 142 3.12 -2.83 -12.12
C ILE A 142 3.87 -3.00 -13.44
N ASN A 143 4.62 -4.09 -13.58
CA ASN A 143 5.18 -4.51 -14.86
C ASN A 143 4.19 -5.42 -15.58
N GLU A 144 3.57 -4.94 -16.67
CA GLU A 144 2.68 -5.70 -17.55
C GLU A 144 3.28 -5.89 -18.95
N ASP A 145 4.61 -5.92 -19.07
CA ASP A 145 5.28 -6.20 -20.33
C ASP A 145 5.11 -7.67 -20.73
N TYR A 146 4.01 -7.94 -21.40
CA TYR A 146 3.65 -9.26 -21.91
C TYR A 146 4.50 -9.69 -23.11
N GLU A 147 4.94 -8.74 -23.94
CA GLU A 147 5.59 -9.04 -25.20
C GLU A 147 7.04 -9.47 -25.02
N THR A 148 7.79 -8.76 -24.20
CA THR A 148 9.24 -9.00 -24.04
C THR A 148 9.59 -9.62 -22.70
N HIS A 149 8.70 -9.52 -21.69
CA HIS A 149 8.96 -9.94 -20.31
C HIS A 149 10.20 -9.25 -19.71
N SER A 150 10.54 -8.06 -20.21
CA SER A 150 11.63 -7.24 -19.69
C SER A 150 11.35 -6.78 -18.26
N LYS A 151 12.43 -6.51 -17.53
CA LYS A 151 12.31 -5.87 -16.22
C LYS A 151 12.14 -4.37 -16.39
N HIS A 152 11.39 -3.77 -15.49
CA HIS A 152 11.19 -2.33 -15.44
C HIS A 152 11.31 -1.83 -14.01
N ASN A 153 11.75 -0.59 -13.84
CA ASN A 153 11.70 0.11 -12.56
C ASN A 153 11.14 1.51 -12.76
N PHE A 154 10.85 2.20 -11.66
CA PHE A 154 10.29 3.55 -11.66
C PHE A 154 11.04 4.40 -10.65
N ASN A 155 11.58 5.52 -11.10
CA ASN A 155 12.43 6.39 -10.32
C ASN A 155 12.02 7.85 -10.43
N ILE A 156 12.11 8.58 -9.32
CA ILE A 156 12.00 10.04 -9.23
C ILE A 156 13.09 10.48 -8.25
N ASP A 157 14.21 10.92 -8.76
CA ASP A 157 15.41 11.19 -7.95
C ASP A 157 15.18 12.28 -6.90
N GLU A 158 14.47 13.36 -7.27
CA GLU A 158 14.22 14.50 -6.40
C GLU A 158 13.45 14.15 -5.13
N PHE A 159 12.67 13.09 -5.16
CA PHE A 159 11.89 12.59 -4.02
C PHE A 159 12.46 11.31 -3.43
N ASN A 160 13.65 10.86 -3.89
CA ASN A 160 14.25 9.60 -3.48
C ASN A 160 13.30 8.39 -3.65
N VAL A 161 12.51 8.42 -4.72
CA VAL A 161 11.57 7.35 -5.09
C VAL A 161 12.28 6.40 -6.04
N HIS A 162 12.44 5.15 -5.62
CA HIS A 162 13.06 4.11 -6.42
C HIS A 162 12.36 2.78 -6.18
N THR A 163 11.83 2.16 -7.25
CA THR A 163 11.40 0.77 -7.16
C THR A 163 12.60 -0.16 -7.38
N ARG A 164 12.48 -1.39 -6.95
CA ARG A 164 13.33 -2.46 -7.45
C ARG A 164 13.02 -2.72 -8.93
N ASP A 165 13.88 -3.49 -9.59
CA ASP A 165 13.58 -4.02 -10.91
C ASP A 165 12.43 -5.02 -10.82
N LEU A 166 11.29 -4.66 -11.37
CA LEU A 166 10.08 -5.46 -11.37
C LEU A 166 10.10 -6.41 -12.56
N GLY A 167 10.04 -7.70 -12.30
CA GLY A 167 9.81 -8.71 -13.32
C GLY A 167 8.35 -8.70 -13.80
N TYR A 168 8.06 -9.48 -14.85
CA TYR A 168 6.71 -9.57 -15.40
C TYR A 168 5.65 -9.90 -14.34
N PHE A 169 4.57 -9.13 -14.31
CA PHE A 169 3.49 -9.15 -13.29
C PHE A 169 3.93 -8.84 -11.85
N GLU A 170 5.15 -8.37 -11.64
CA GLU A 170 5.53 -7.87 -10.33
C GLU A 170 5.03 -6.44 -10.12
N THR A 171 4.68 -6.15 -8.88
CA THR A 171 4.20 -4.82 -8.45
C THR A 171 4.99 -4.31 -7.27
N GLN A 172 5.06 -2.98 -7.15
CA GLN A 172 5.54 -2.30 -5.95
C GLN A 172 4.76 -1.01 -5.75
N THR A 173 4.43 -0.72 -4.51
CA THR A 173 3.86 0.58 -4.13
C THR A 173 4.92 1.37 -3.41
N ILE A 174 5.06 2.64 -3.79
CA ILE A 174 5.95 3.61 -3.15
C ILE A 174 5.13 4.80 -2.72
N THR A 175 5.39 5.27 -1.50
CA THR A 175 4.72 6.44 -0.94
C THR A 175 5.73 7.56 -0.74
N PHE A 176 5.43 8.76 -1.23
CA PHE A 176 6.25 9.95 -1.03
C PHE A 176 5.41 11.20 -0.82
N LEU A 177 6.01 12.19 -0.15
CA LEU A 177 5.42 13.49 0.06
C LEU A 177 5.84 14.43 -1.08
N ALA A 178 4.87 15.08 -1.74
CA ALA A 178 5.11 16.08 -2.78
C ALA A 178 5.48 17.43 -2.12
N ASP A 179 6.66 17.54 -1.51
CA ASP A 179 7.09 18.66 -0.68
C ASP A 179 7.87 19.76 -1.42
N LYS A 180 8.06 19.59 -2.73
CA LYS A 180 8.78 20.54 -3.58
C LYS A 180 7.91 20.99 -4.75
N ASN A 181 7.79 22.30 -4.96
CA ASN A 181 7.12 22.86 -6.14
C ASN A 181 8.05 22.76 -7.37
N GLY A 182 7.50 22.41 -8.52
CA GLY A 182 8.26 22.34 -9.77
C GLY A 182 7.79 21.24 -10.71
N THR A 183 8.60 21.04 -11.76
CA THR A 183 8.42 19.93 -12.70
C THR A 183 9.60 18.99 -12.60
N PHE A 184 9.32 17.72 -12.39
CA PHE A 184 10.28 16.66 -12.14
C PHE A 184 10.11 15.55 -13.18
N GLU A 185 11.19 14.85 -13.53
CA GLU A 185 11.15 13.70 -14.41
C GLU A 185 11.00 12.40 -13.61
N TYR A 186 10.21 11.46 -14.12
CA TYR A 186 10.26 10.07 -13.70
C TYR A 186 10.73 9.21 -14.88
N TYR A 187 11.43 8.11 -14.60
CA TYR A 187 12.07 7.33 -15.65
C TYR A 187 12.35 5.88 -15.23
N CYS A 188 12.64 5.03 -16.24
CA CYS A 188 13.16 3.70 -16.06
C CYS A 188 14.67 3.69 -16.32
N THR A 189 15.47 3.08 -15.44
CA THR A 189 16.93 2.98 -15.64
C THR A 189 17.30 1.93 -16.68
N ILE A 190 16.42 0.96 -16.93
CA ILE A 190 16.66 -0.16 -17.86
C ILE A 190 16.31 0.25 -19.29
N HIS A 191 15.25 1.07 -19.45
CA HIS A 191 14.74 1.56 -20.73
C HIS A 191 14.68 3.10 -20.70
N PRO A 192 15.74 3.81 -21.12
CA PRO A 192 15.84 5.27 -20.97
C PRO A 192 14.79 6.06 -21.77
N GLU A 193 14.15 5.45 -22.76
CA GLU A 193 13.03 6.02 -23.49
C GLU A 193 11.75 6.13 -22.66
N MET A 194 11.58 5.25 -21.63
CA MET A 194 10.44 5.29 -20.73
C MET A 194 10.63 6.40 -19.70
N LYS A 195 10.03 7.55 -19.96
CA LYS A 195 10.11 8.71 -19.07
C LYS A 195 8.93 9.63 -19.23
N GLY A 196 8.56 10.30 -18.17
CA GLY A 196 7.50 11.29 -18.19
C GLY A 196 7.74 12.37 -17.15
N THR A 197 6.72 13.18 -16.87
CA THR A 197 6.87 14.35 -16.01
C THR A 197 5.83 14.38 -14.88
N ILE A 198 6.25 14.94 -13.76
CA ILE A 198 5.40 15.27 -12.62
C ILE A 198 5.48 16.76 -12.40
N GLU A 199 4.34 17.44 -12.39
CA GLU A 199 4.21 18.85 -12.02
C GLU A 199 3.61 18.93 -10.62
N ILE A 200 4.24 19.67 -9.72
CA ILE A 200 3.75 19.92 -8.36
C ILE A 200 3.55 21.43 -8.19
N ALA A 201 2.33 21.82 -7.84
CA ALA A 201 1.93 23.22 -7.71
C ALA A 201 1.04 23.44 -6.49
#